data_eade1738a9f4645e8dbd10bb915543cf
#
_entry.id   eade1738a9f4645e8dbd10bb915543cf
#
_cell.length_a   1.000
_cell.length_b   1.000
_cell.length_c   1.000
_cell.angle_alpha   90.00
_cell.angle_beta   90.00
_cell.angle_gamma   90.00
#
_symmetry.space_group_name_H-M   'P 1'
#
loop_
_entity.id
_entity.type
_entity.pdbx_description
1 polymer ?
#
loop_
_entity_poly.entity_id
_entity_poly.type
_entity_poly.pdbx_seq_one_letter_code
_entity_poly.pdbx_strand_id
1 'polypeptide(L)'
;IWDAMENKETYATSGPRILLWFDAFESNTRHNMGSELFASESPKFKVKAAGSLIQKPGCPDYSDQALSQERLEKICNLECYNPGNERRKIDRIEIVKILPQQFAGEPVQDLVTESWKVFDCDDASCEIEFTDEQFKFGKRDAIYYVRAIEEPSQALSADPLRCEFDEFGNCIQTKICQEGYRKTEECIGPVEHRAWSSPIYLNYKS
;
A
#
# COMPACT_ATOMS: atom_id res chain seq x y z
N ILE A 1 9.71 -4.54 -17.55
CA ILE A 1 8.79 -3.48 -17.08
C ILE A 1 7.53 -3.47 -17.91
N TRP A 2 7.62 -3.42 -19.25
CA TRP A 2 6.46 -3.38 -20.13
C TRP A 2 5.52 -4.57 -19.93
N ASP A 3 6.05 -5.78 -19.92
CA ASP A 3 5.29 -7.02 -19.70
C ASP A 3 4.56 -7.01 -18.36
N ALA A 4 5.21 -6.52 -17.29
CA ALA A 4 4.58 -6.42 -15.98
C ALA A 4 3.43 -5.41 -15.95
N MET A 5 3.54 -4.30 -16.70
CA MET A 5 2.45 -3.32 -16.82
C MET A 5 1.29 -3.89 -17.63
N GLU A 6 1.57 -4.57 -18.74
CA GLU A 6 0.56 -5.19 -19.58
C GLU A 6 -0.21 -6.30 -18.83
N ASN A 7 0.50 -7.11 -18.05
CA ASN A 7 -0.08 -8.16 -17.23
C ASN A 7 -0.65 -7.65 -15.89
N LYS A 8 -0.60 -6.35 -15.60
CA LYS A 8 -1.02 -5.75 -14.33
C LYS A 8 -0.24 -6.30 -13.12
N GLU A 9 0.94 -6.86 -13.30
CA GLU A 9 1.84 -7.35 -12.26
C GLU A 9 2.59 -6.19 -11.61
N THR A 10 1.84 -5.23 -11.08
CA THR A 10 2.36 -3.99 -10.53
C THR A 10 1.71 -3.65 -9.20
N TYR A 11 2.36 -2.82 -8.41
CA TYR A 11 1.81 -2.26 -7.19
C TYR A 11 2.24 -0.81 -7.03
N ALA A 12 1.55 -0.06 -6.19
CA ALA A 12 1.85 1.33 -5.89
C ALA A 12 2.22 1.52 -4.41
N THR A 13 2.95 2.59 -4.11
CA THR A 13 3.24 3.01 -2.73
C THR A 13 2.96 4.50 -2.55
N SER A 14 2.72 4.92 -1.32
CA SER A 14 2.47 6.33 -0.96
C SER A 14 3.74 7.17 -0.80
N GLY A 15 4.89 6.70 -1.29
CA GLY A 15 6.17 7.40 -1.21
C GLY A 15 7.32 6.45 -0.86
N PRO A 16 7.43 5.96 0.38
CA PRO A 16 8.43 4.97 0.76
C PRO A 16 8.33 3.70 -0.07
N ARG A 17 9.47 3.07 -0.35
CA ARG A 17 9.54 1.88 -1.19
C ARG A 17 9.25 0.60 -0.39
N ILE A 18 8.01 0.45 0.04
CA ILE A 18 7.48 -0.79 0.60
C ILE A 18 7.50 -1.85 -0.51
N LEU A 19 7.98 -3.04 -0.22
CA LEU A 19 7.93 -4.17 -1.15
C LEU A 19 6.68 -4.99 -0.89
N LEU A 20 5.95 -5.36 -1.94
CA LEU A 20 4.69 -6.07 -1.83
C LEU A 20 4.56 -7.16 -2.90
N TRP A 21 4.19 -8.36 -2.48
CA TRP A 21 3.83 -9.50 -3.32
C TRP A 21 2.46 -9.99 -2.91
N PHE A 22 1.62 -10.26 -3.89
CA PHE A 22 0.30 -10.83 -3.69
C PHE A 22 0.05 -11.89 -4.75
N ASP A 23 -0.09 -13.13 -4.32
CA ASP A 23 -0.21 -14.30 -5.19
C ASP A 23 -1.43 -15.13 -4.82
N ALA A 24 -2.01 -15.82 -5.81
CA ALA A 24 -2.97 -16.88 -5.61
C ALA A 24 -2.35 -18.22 -6.02
N PHE A 25 -2.72 -19.28 -5.32
CA PHE A 25 -2.27 -20.64 -5.60
C PHE A 25 -3.48 -21.53 -5.86
N GLU A 26 -3.54 -22.06 -7.08
CA GLU A 26 -4.49 -23.07 -7.47
C GLU A 26 -3.72 -24.39 -7.64
N SER A 27 -3.94 -25.33 -6.71
CA SER A 27 -3.09 -26.52 -6.59
C SER A 27 -1.60 -26.15 -6.42
N ASN A 28 -0.78 -26.40 -7.42
CA ASN A 28 0.65 -26.07 -7.44
C ASN A 28 0.99 -24.92 -8.40
N THR A 29 0.00 -24.30 -9.02
CA THR A 29 0.20 -23.19 -9.94
C THR A 29 0.11 -21.88 -9.19
N ARG A 30 1.14 -21.03 -9.34
CA ARG A 30 1.18 -19.67 -8.80
C ARG A 30 0.66 -18.69 -9.85
N HIS A 31 -0.20 -17.80 -9.40
CA HIS A 31 -0.74 -16.69 -10.17
C HIS A 31 -0.39 -15.39 -9.45
N ASN A 32 0.30 -14.51 -10.15
CA ASN A 32 0.72 -13.20 -9.57
C ASN A 32 -0.47 -12.24 -9.45
N MET A 33 -0.30 -11.16 -8.70
CA MET A 33 -1.23 -10.01 -8.74
C MET A 33 -1.48 -9.59 -10.20
N GLY A 34 -2.68 -9.14 -10.50
CA GLY A 34 -3.12 -8.81 -11.86
C GLY A 34 -3.81 -9.97 -12.58
N SER A 35 -3.67 -11.20 -12.08
CA SER A 35 -4.22 -12.40 -12.73
C SER A 35 -5.73 -12.48 -12.66
N GLU A 36 -6.32 -13.13 -13.67
CA GLU A 36 -7.72 -13.50 -13.73
C GLU A 36 -7.85 -15.02 -13.67
N LEU A 37 -8.62 -15.51 -12.70
CA LEU A 37 -8.82 -16.93 -12.41
C LEU A 37 -10.28 -17.32 -12.56
N PHE A 38 -10.52 -18.57 -12.90
CA PHE A 38 -11.85 -19.18 -13.04
C PHE A 38 -11.94 -20.40 -12.13
N ALA A 39 -12.66 -20.29 -11.03
CA ALA A 39 -12.73 -21.33 -10.03
C ALA A 39 -14.13 -21.46 -9.40
N SER A 40 -14.44 -22.66 -8.89
CA SER A 40 -15.66 -22.93 -8.10
C SER A 40 -15.39 -22.79 -6.58
N GLU A 41 -14.14 -22.78 -6.18
CA GLU A 41 -13.68 -22.61 -4.80
C GLU A 41 -12.57 -21.57 -4.76
N SER A 42 -12.40 -20.89 -3.61
CA SER A 42 -11.33 -19.93 -3.45
C SER A 42 -9.95 -20.59 -3.50
N PRO A 43 -9.01 -20.05 -4.28
CA PRO A 43 -7.61 -20.45 -4.18
C PRO A 43 -7.06 -20.04 -2.81
N LYS A 44 -5.89 -20.55 -2.46
CA LYS A 44 -5.11 -20.04 -1.35
C LYS A 44 -4.39 -18.77 -1.82
N PHE A 45 -4.61 -17.68 -1.13
CA PHE A 45 -3.87 -16.43 -1.34
C PHE A 45 -2.69 -16.35 -0.40
N LYS A 46 -1.60 -15.78 -0.88
CA LYS A 46 -0.40 -15.49 -0.11
C LYS A 46 0.03 -14.04 -0.33
N VAL A 47 0.28 -13.34 0.76
CA VAL A 47 0.80 -11.97 0.76
C VAL A 47 2.13 -11.95 1.46
N LYS A 48 3.08 -11.24 0.90
CA LYS A 48 4.34 -10.91 1.53
C LYS A 48 4.59 -9.41 1.38
N ALA A 49 4.92 -8.77 2.48
CA ALA A 49 5.33 -7.38 2.50
C ALA A 49 6.67 -7.23 3.21
N ALA A 50 7.46 -6.25 2.78
CA ALA A 50 8.66 -5.83 3.51
C ALA A 50 8.70 -4.30 3.55
N GLY A 51 8.92 -3.75 4.72
CA GLY A 51 8.94 -2.32 4.97
C GLY A 51 10.04 -1.60 4.18
N SER A 52 9.85 -0.33 3.97
CA SER A 52 10.81 0.53 3.29
C SER A 52 12.09 0.70 4.12
N LEU A 53 13.19 0.98 3.44
CA LEU A 53 14.45 1.28 4.12
C LEU A 53 14.37 2.65 4.81
N ILE A 54 14.80 2.69 6.06
CA ILE A 54 14.93 3.95 6.82
C ILE A 54 16.02 4.80 6.15
N GLN A 55 15.65 6.03 5.77
CA GLN A 55 16.58 6.94 5.14
C GLN A 55 17.55 7.53 6.16
N LYS A 56 18.81 7.66 5.78
CA LYS A 56 19.87 8.30 6.55
C LYS A 56 20.20 9.65 5.93
N PRO A 57 20.47 10.67 6.72
CA PRO A 57 20.97 11.94 6.19
C PRO A 57 22.38 11.74 5.61
N GLY A 58 22.75 12.58 4.65
CA GLY A 58 24.02 12.54 3.94
C GLY A 58 23.93 11.87 2.57
N CYS A 59 24.92 12.13 1.73
CA CYS A 59 25.03 11.49 0.44
C CYS A 59 25.65 10.08 0.59
N PRO A 60 25.41 9.17 -0.37
CA PRO A 60 26.13 7.89 -0.40
C PRO A 60 27.62 8.10 -0.61
N ASP A 61 28.46 7.28 0.03
CA ASP A 61 29.92 7.38 -0.03
C ASP A 61 30.47 7.45 -1.47
N TYR A 62 29.88 6.72 -2.41
CA TYR A 62 30.29 6.76 -3.82
C TYR A 62 30.00 8.12 -4.48
N SER A 63 29.02 8.87 -4.01
CA SER A 63 28.74 10.23 -4.49
C SER A 63 29.77 11.23 -3.95
N ASP A 64 30.13 11.09 -2.67
CA ASP A 64 31.14 11.92 -2.02
C ASP A 64 32.54 11.71 -2.64
N GLN A 65 32.81 10.49 -3.11
CA GLN A 65 34.06 10.16 -3.79
C GLN A 65 34.09 10.62 -5.26
N ALA A 66 32.95 10.65 -5.93
CA ALA A 66 32.84 10.93 -7.37
C ALA A 66 32.63 12.40 -7.71
N LEU A 67 32.10 13.19 -6.78
CA LEU A 67 31.69 14.57 -7.00
C LEU A 67 32.38 15.52 -6.02
N SER A 68 32.65 16.75 -6.47
CA SER A 68 33.14 17.81 -5.57
C SER A 68 32.02 18.22 -4.59
N GLN A 69 32.40 18.72 -3.42
CA GLN A 69 31.46 19.23 -2.43
C GLN A 69 30.54 20.32 -3.00
N GLU A 70 31.10 21.25 -3.77
CA GLU A 70 30.33 22.30 -4.45
C GLU A 70 29.27 21.71 -5.39
N ARG A 71 29.61 20.61 -6.08
CA ARG A 71 28.66 19.93 -6.98
C ARG A 71 27.55 19.23 -6.21
N LEU A 72 27.88 18.59 -5.10
CA LEU A 72 26.90 17.94 -4.20
C LEU A 72 25.95 18.96 -3.59
N GLU A 73 26.46 20.07 -3.08
CA GLU A 73 25.65 21.16 -2.55
C GLU A 73 24.67 21.71 -3.59
N LYS A 74 25.12 21.87 -4.83
CA LYS A 74 24.28 22.35 -5.92
C LYS A 74 23.21 21.36 -6.34
N ILE A 75 23.49 20.05 -6.30
CA ILE A 75 22.53 19.00 -6.69
C ILE A 75 21.54 18.71 -5.57
N CYS A 76 22.02 18.60 -4.35
CA CYS A 76 21.26 18.13 -3.19
C CYS A 76 20.72 19.27 -2.33
N ASN A 77 21.14 20.51 -2.55
CA ASN A 77 20.80 21.67 -1.74
C ASN A 77 21.00 21.41 -0.22
N LEU A 78 22.04 20.68 0.14
CA LEU A 78 22.37 20.20 1.49
C LEU A 78 21.36 19.16 2.06
N GLU A 79 20.41 18.71 1.25
CA GLU A 79 19.36 17.78 1.67
C GLU A 79 19.55 16.38 1.06
N CYS A 80 20.78 15.87 1.09
CA CYS A 80 21.06 14.51 0.68
C CYS A 80 20.51 13.50 1.71
N TYR A 81 19.81 12.49 1.20
CA TYR A 81 19.40 11.32 1.95
C TYR A 81 19.72 10.05 1.18
N ASN A 82 20.04 8.98 1.88
CA ASN A 82 20.30 7.69 1.28
C ASN A 82 19.71 6.55 2.12
N PRO A 83 19.37 5.39 1.50
CA PRO A 83 18.79 4.28 2.24
C PRO A 83 19.77 3.70 3.27
N GLY A 84 19.29 3.49 4.49
CA GLY A 84 19.97 2.73 5.52
C GLY A 84 19.89 1.22 5.28
N ASN A 85 20.34 0.45 6.28
CA ASN A 85 20.28 -1.01 6.25
C ASN A 85 19.07 -1.57 7.01
N GLU A 86 18.37 -0.72 7.76
CA GLU A 86 17.21 -1.09 8.55
C GLU A 86 15.93 -0.77 7.79
N ARG A 87 14.93 -1.63 7.97
CA ARG A 87 13.59 -1.44 7.41
C ARG A 87 12.63 -1.00 8.48
N ARG A 88 11.61 -0.23 8.08
CA ARG A 88 10.44 0.05 8.91
C ARG A 88 9.64 -1.22 9.11
N LYS A 89 8.90 -1.27 10.20
CA LYS A 89 7.98 -2.37 10.45
C LYS A 89 6.74 -2.25 9.58
N ILE A 90 6.22 -3.39 9.17
CA ILE A 90 4.85 -3.52 8.66
C ILE A 90 3.95 -3.65 9.88
N ASP A 91 3.03 -2.71 10.05
CA ASP A 91 2.05 -2.70 11.12
C ASP A 91 0.95 -3.74 10.86
N ARG A 92 0.40 -3.73 9.65
CA ARG A 92 -0.65 -4.66 9.25
C ARG A 92 -0.77 -4.88 7.76
N ILE A 93 -1.42 -5.97 7.40
CA ILE A 93 -1.88 -6.25 6.02
C ILE A 93 -3.41 -6.28 6.04
N GLU A 94 -4.02 -5.48 5.19
CA GLU A 94 -5.48 -5.43 5.01
C GLU A 94 -5.84 -6.02 3.64
N ILE A 95 -6.87 -6.87 3.65
CA ILE A 95 -7.44 -7.45 2.43
C ILE A 95 -8.73 -6.72 2.12
N VAL A 96 -8.82 -6.19 0.92
CA VAL A 96 -10.04 -5.60 0.37
C VAL A 96 -10.72 -6.60 -0.53
N LYS A 97 -12.03 -6.78 -0.33
CA LYS A 97 -12.87 -7.62 -1.18
C LYS A 97 -13.91 -6.78 -1.88
N ILE A 98 -14.01 -6.95 -3.18
CA ILE A 98 -15.00 -6.28 -4.03
C ILE A 98 -15.80 -7.34 -4.76
N LEU A 99 -17.11 -7.20 -4.75
CA LEU A 99 -18.03 -8.02 -5.53
C LEU A 99 -18.49 -7.20 -6.75
N PRO A 100 -18.21 -7.63 -7.99
CA PRO A 100 -18.73 -6.96 -9.16
C PRO A 100 -20.26 -6.92 -9.18
N GLN A 101 -20.84 -5.83 -9.67
CA GLN A 101 -22.30 -5.73 -9.84
C GLN A 101 -22.82 -6.84 -10.77
N GLN A 102 -23.88 -7.51 -10.38
CA GLN A 102 -24.54 -8.53 -11.19
C GLN A 102 -25.66 -7.96 -12.07
N PHE A 103 -26.19 -6.80 -11.69
CA PHE A 103 -27.22 -6.10 -12.44
C PHE A 103 -27.10 -4.58 -12.27
N ALA A 104 -27.60 -3.83 -13.25
CA ALA A 104 -27.61 -2.37 -13.20
C ALA A 104 -28.46 -1.87 -12.01
N GLY A 105 -27.86 -1.00 -11.19
CA GLY A 105 -28.53 -0.43 -10.02
C GLY A 105 -28.35 -1.24 -8.71
N GLU A 106 -27.60 -2.33 -8.72
CA GLU A 106 -27.20 -2.99 -7.46
C GLU A 106 -26.43 -2.01 -6.57
N PRO A 107 -26.77 -1.83 -5.29
CA PRO A 107 -26.10 -0.88 -4.39
C PRO A 107 -24.61 -1.18 -4.25
N VAL A 108 -23.75 -0.22 -4.59
CA VAL A 108 -22.29 -0.41 -4.60
C VAL A 108 -21.73 -0.47 -3.20
N GLN A 109 -22.34 0.19 -2.22
CA GLN A 109 -21.88 0.25 -0.83
C GLN A 109 -21.72 -1.13 -0.19
N ASP A 110 -22.62 -2.05 -0.54
CA ASP A 110 -22.63 -3.41 0.00
C ASP A 110 -21.64 -4.36 -0.72
N LEU A 111 -21.09 -3.89 -1.85
CA LEU A 111 -20.21 -4.68 -2.70
C LEU A 111 -18.72 -4.48 -2.41
N VAL A 112 -18.37 -3.47 -1.65
CA VAL A 112 -16.98 -3.14 -1.30
C VAL A 112 -16.78 -3.30 0.20
N THR A 113 -15.92 -4.22 0.59
CA THR A 113 -15.52 -4.42 1.99
C THR A 113 -14.04 -4.06 2.12
N GLU A 114 -13.77 -2.85 2.61
CA GLU A 114 -12.42 -2.28 2.63
C GLU A 114 -11.44 -3.00 3.55
N SER A 115 -11.88 -3.51 4.67
CA SER A 115 -11.05 -4.27 5.62
C SER A 115 -11.70 -5.63 5.88
N TRP A 116 -11.92 -6.39 4.80
CA TRP A 116 -12.56 -7.69 4.87
C TRP A 116 -11.80 -8.68 5.77
N LYS A 117 -10.47 -8.66 5.71
CA LYS A 117 -9.58 -9.33 6.66
C LYS A 117 -8.43 -8.39 6.99
N VAL A 118 -8.02 -8.40 8.25
CA VAL A 118 -6.87 -7.65 8.75
C VAL A 118 -5.95 -8.62 9.48
N PHE A 119 -4.67 -8.52 9.21
CA PHE A 119 -3.61 -9.32 9.83
C PHE A 119 -2.59 -8.38 10.44
N ASP A 120 -2.49 -8.40 11.76
CA ASP A 120 -1.49 -7.62 12.48
C ASP A 120 -0.09 -8.18 12.22
N CYS A 121 0.86 -7.30 12.05
CA CYS A 121 2.28 -7.57 11.88
C CYS A 121 3.05 -6.72 12.88
N ASP A 122 4.28 -7.06 13.20
CA ASP A 122 5.14 -6.25 14.08
C ASP A 122 6.61 -6.47 13.76
N ASP A 123 6.94 -6.65 12.49
CA ASP A 123 8.31 -6.87 12.03
C ASP A 123 8.58 -6.14 10.71
N ALA A 124 9.85 -6.03 10.35
CA ALA A 124 10.30 -5.47 9.08
C ALA A 124 9.77 -6.21 7.84
N SER A 125 9.28 -7.42 7.99
CA SER A 125 8.58 -8.19 6.97
C SER A 125 7.40 -8.94 7.57
N CYS A 126 6.36 -9.11 6.76
CA CYS A 126 5.16 -9.83 7.15
C CYS A 126 4.73 -10.76 6.00
N GLU A 127 4.39 -11.98 6.34
CA GLU A 127 3.90 -12.97 5.39
C GLU A 127 2.65 -13.64 5.96
N ILE A 128 1.55 -13.61 5.18
CA ILE A 128 0.26 -14.17 5.58
C ILE A 128 -0.33 -15.02 4.45
N GLU A 129 -1.20 -15.92 4.83
CA GLU A 129 -2.00 -16.71 3.89
C GLU A 129 -3.49 -16.63 4.28
N PHE A 130 -4.37 -16.65 3.30
CA PHE A 130 -5.81 -16.68 3.53
C PHE A 130 -6.56 -17.38 2.38
N THR A 131 -7.79 -17.74 2.66
CA THR A 131 -8.79 -18.22 1.68
C THR A 131 -10.11 -17.50 1.93
N ASP A 132 -10.99 -17.48 0.94
CA ASP A 132 -12.37 -17.03 1.08
C ASP A 132 -13.35 -18.22 1.02
N GLU A 133 -13.64 -18.79 2.17
CA GLU A 133 -14.57 -19.92 2.26
C GLU A 133 -15.98 -19.56 1.78
N GLN A 134 -16.35 -18.28 1.79
CA GLN A 134 -17.68 -17.83 1.36
C GLN A 134 -17.81 -17.75 -0.17
N PHE A 135 -16.70 -17.71 -0.91
CA PHE A 135 -16.70 -17.63 -2.38
C PHE A 135 -17.52 -18.77 -3.01
N LYS A 136 -17.30 -20.00 -2.58
CA LYS A 136 -18.03 -21.20 -3.04
C LYS A 136 -19.55 -21.08 -2.83
N PHE A 137 -19.97 -20.54 -1.70
CA PHE A 137 -21.39 -20.42 -1.35
C PHE A 137 -22.05 -19.21 -2.01
N GLY A 138 -21.30 -18.14 -2.19
CA GLY A 138 -21.76 -16.91 -2.81
C GLY A 138 -22.03 -17.07 -4.32
N LYS A 139 -21.35 -17.99 -4.99
CA LYS A 139 -21.48 -18.27 -6.43
C LYS A 139 -21.41 -17.00 -7.28
N ARG A 140 -20.48 -16.12 -6.94
CA ARG A 140 -20.36 -14.79 -7.51
C ARG A 140 -18.89 -14.44 -7.69
N ASP A 141 -18.59 -13.69 -8.75
CA ASP A 141 -17.26 -13.16 -8.98
C ASP A 141 -16.81 -12.28 -7.81
N ALA A 142 -15.52 -12.29 -7.53
CA ALA A 142 -14.91 -11.50 -6.49
C ALA A 142 -13.55 -10.96 -6.95
N ILE A 143 -13.21 -9.80 -6.46
CA ILE A 143 -11.91 -9.14 -6.72
C ILE A 143 -11.25 -8.92 -5.37
N TYR A 144 -9.98 -9.28 -5.27
CA TYR A 144 -9.20 -9.10 -4.06
C TYR A 144 -7.98 -8.25 -4.37
N TYR A 145 -7.71 -7.26 -3.53
CA TYR A 145 -6.41 -6.59 -3.50
C TYR A 145 -5.96 -6.40 -2.06
N VAL A 146 -4.70 -6.12 -1.87
CA VAL A 146 -4.12 -5.99 -0.54
C VAL A 146 -3.50 -4.63 -0.33
N ARG A 147 -3.53 -4.18 0.91
CA ARG A 147 -2.82 -3.02 1.42
C ARG A 147 -1.84 -3.48 2.48
N ALA A 148 -0.55 -3.18 2.30
CA ALA A 148 0.46 -3.31 3.34
C ALA A 148 0.71 -1.94 3.94
N ILE A 149 0.63 -1.81 5.26
CA ILE A 149 0.67 -0.54 5.98
C ILE A 149 1.87 -0.57 6.92
N GLU A 150 2.73 0.44 6.83
CA GLU A 150 3.87 0.61 7.73
C GLU A 150 3.46 1.29 9.03
N GLU A 151 4.27 1.08 10.07
CA GLU A 151 4.20 1.89 11.29
C GLU A 151 4.22 3.39 10.95
N PRO A 152 3.49 4.23 11.71
CA PRO A 152 3.44 5.66 11.45
C PRO A 152 4.83 6.29 11.44
N SER A 153 5.11 7.12 10.47
CA SER A 153 6.34 7.89 10.37
C SER A 153 6.08 9.35 10.02
N GLN A 154 7.00 10.22 10.40
CA GLN A 154 6.86 11.65 10.17
C GLN A 154 6.93 11.96 8.67
N ALA A 155 5.96 12.69 8.17
CA ALA A 155 5.93 13.18 6.80
C ALA A 155 5.28 14.56 6.71
N LEU A 156 5.58 15.29 5.64
CA LEU A 156 5.01 16.61 5.39
C LEU A 156 3.51 16.49 5.07
N SER A 157 2.72 17.39 5.61
CA SER A 157 1.27 17.47 5.42
C SER A 157 0.55 16.16 5.75
N ALA A 158 1.08 15.46 6.71
CA ALA A 158 0.76 14.05 6.97
C ALA A 158 -0.48 13.85 7.82
N ASP A 159 -0.94 14.87 8.49
CA ASP A 159 -2.19 14.78 9.22
C ASP A 159 -3.34 14.63 8.21
N PRO A 160 -4.17 13.57 8.32
CA PRO A 160 -5.18 13.25 7.33
C PRO A 160 -6.06 14.47 7.10
N LEU A 161 -5.74 15.14 6.01
CA LEU A 161 -6.41 16.32 5.51
C LEU A 161 -6.52 17.49 6.50
N ARG A 162 -6.03 17.35 7.74
CA ARG A 162 -6.27 18.32 8.82
C ARG A 162 -7.66 18.94 8.73
N CYS A 163 -8.63 18.09 8.51
CA CYS A 163 -10.00 18.50 8.44
C CYS A 163 -10.53 18.86 9.82
N GLU A 164 -11.18 19.99 9.92
CA GLU A 164 -12.19 20.18 10.94
C GLU A 164 -13.44 19.44 10.48
N PHE A 165 -13.91 18.51 11.30
CA PHE A 165 -15.09 17.73 11.01
C PHE A 165 -16.30 18.33 11.72
N ASP A 166 -17.46 18.30 11.07
CA ASP A 166 -18.74 18.57 11.72
C ASP A 166 -19.17 17.39 12.62
N GLU A 167 -20.29 17.56 13.30
CA GLU A 167 -20.89 16.52 14.15
C GLU A 167 -21.31 15.25 13.37
N PHE A 168 -21.37 15.32 12.05
CA PHE A 168 -21.72 14.20 11.17
C PHE A 168 -20.49 13.54 10.53
N GLY A 169 -19.27 14.02 10.84
CA GLY A 169 -18.03 13.47 10.30
C GLY A 169 -17.66 14.00 8.90
N ASN A 170 -18.32 15.05 8.40
CA ASN A 170 -17.96 15.68 7.14
C ASN A 170 -16.82 16.69 7.35
N CYS A 171 -15.84 16.70 6.45
CA CYS A 171 -14.77 17.69 6.47
C CYS A 171 -15.33 19.06 6.05
N ILE A 172 -15.40 20.01 7.00
CA ILE A 172 -15.92 21.36 6.76
C ILE A 172 -14.83 22.38 6.45
N GLN A 173 -13.61 22.13 6.87
CA GLN A 173 -12.46 23.00 6.61
C GLN A 173 -11.17 22.20 6.59
N THR A 174 -10.36 22.38 5.56
CA THR A 174 -9.02 21.83 5.48
C THR A 174 -8.01 22.80 6.05
N LYS A 175 -7.29 22.39 7.08
CA LYS A 175 -6.18 23.17 7.63
C LYS A 175 -4.90 22.86 6.86
N ILE A 176 -4.55 23.72 5.93
CA ILE A 176 -3.20 23.78 5.38
C ILE A 176 -2.30 24.37 6.46
N CYS A 177 -1.02 23.99 6.49
CA CYS A 177 -0.04 24.60 7.39
C CYS A 177 -0.19 26.13 7.43
N GLN A 178 -0.55 26.68 8.58
CA GLN A 178 -0.69 28.11 8.77
C GLN A 178 0.68 28.80 8.67
N GLU A 179 0.71 30.10 8.38
CA GLU A 179 1.98 30.85 8.22
C GLU A 179 2.95 30.70 9.39
N GLY A 180 2.45 30.55 10.62
CA GLY A 180 3.26 30.30 11.82
C GLY A 180 4.01 28.98 11.79
N TYR A 181 3.46 27.94 11.17
CA TYR A 181 4.04 26.60 11.11
C TYR A 181 5.27 26.51 10.19
N ARG A 182 5.34 27.34 9.16
CA ARG A 182 6.51 27.37 8.26
C ARG A 182 7.82 27.73 8.96
N LYS A 183 7.75 28.36 10.13
CA LYS A 183 8.93 28.74 10.93
C LYS A 183 9.33 27.70 11.96
N THR A 184 8.42 26.76 12.29
CA THR A 184 8.60 25.78 13.37
C THR A 184 8.61 24.34 12.89
N GLU A 185 8.51 24.10 11.58
CA GLU A 185 8.42 22.74 10.98
C GLU A 185 7.23 21.90 11.48
N GLU A 186 6.24 22.51 12.11
CA GLU A 186 5.07 21.83 12.68
C GLU A 186 4.07 21.29 11.64
N CYS A 187 4.40 21.42 10.33
CA CYS A 187 3.67 20.76 9.25
C CYS A 187 4.00 19.28 9.09
N ILE A 188 4.88 18.77 9.92
CA ILE A 188 5.25 17.36 9.94
C ILE A 188 4.34 16.65 10.93
N GLY A 189 3.77 15.54 10.51
CA GLY A 189 2.92 14.71 11.35
C GLY A 189 3.09 13.23 11.04
N PRO A 190 2.58 12.33 11.90
CA PRO A 190 2.65 10.89 11.65
C PRO A 190 1.73 10.49 10.50
N VAL A 191 2.25 9.70 9.56
CA VAL A 191 1.50 9.09 8.45
C VAL A 191 1.76 7.60 8.41
N GLU A 192 0.71 6.83 8.19
CA GLU A 192 0.79 5.43 7.83
C GLU A 192 1.04 5.33 6.33
N HIS A 193 2.27 5.04 5.96
CA HIS A 193 2.59 4.78 4.56
C HIS A 193 2.07 3.41 4.13
N ARG A 194 1.66 3.32 2.85
CA ARG A 194 0.95 2.15 2.33
C ARG A 194 1.51 1.70 0.99
N ALA A 195 1.39 0.41 0.74
CA ALA A 195 1.48 -0.17 -0.58
C ALA A 195 0.15 -0.82 -0.96
N TRP A 196 -0.23 -0.72 -2.23
CA TRP A 196 -1.45 -1.32 -2.79
C TRP A 196 -1.07 -2.26 -3.92
N SER A 197 -1.49 -3.51 -3.88
CA SER A 197 -1.30 -4.44 -4.98
C SER A 197 -2.24 -4.16 -6.14
N SER A 198 -1.89 -4.62 -7.33
CA SER A 198 -2.90 -4.92 -8.34
C SER A 198 -3.84 -6.00 -7.84
N PRO A 199 -5.11 -6.00 -8.25
CA PRO A 199 -6.08 -6.98 -7.82
C PRO A 199 -5.84 -8.36 -8.46
N ILE A 200 -6.34 -9.41 -7.81
CA ILE A 200 -6.59 -10.71 -8.43
C ILE A 200 -8.10 -10.83 -8.62
N TYR A 201 -8.48 -11.17 -9.85
CA TYR A 201 -9.87 -11.35 -10.27
C TYR A 201 -10.22 -12.83 -10.17
N LEU A 202 -11.26 -13.15 -9.44
CA LEU A 202 -11.72 -14.51 -9.26
C LEU A 202 -13.15 -14.64 -9.82
N ASN A 203 -13.26 -15.20 -11.02
CA ASN A 203 -14.51 -15.45 -11.71
C ASN A 203 -15.10 -16.77 -11.26
N TYR A 204 -16.35 -16.77 -10.83
CA TYR A 204 -17.01 -17.97 -10.39
C TYR A 204 -17.34 -18.88 -11.58
N LYS A 205 -16.87 -20.13 -11.50
CA LYS A 205 -17.16 -21.16 -12.47
C LYS A 205 -18.12 -22.17 -11.85
N SER A 206 -19.33 -22.23 -12.39
CA SER A 206 -20.36 -23.23 -12.02
C SER A 206 -20.00 -24.62 -12.49
#